data_d72678bdff840def3f1c5819e5ee2069
#
_entry.id   d72678bdff840def3f1c5819e5ee2069
#
_cell.length_a   1.000
_cell.length_b   1.000
_cell.length_c   1.000
_cell.angle_alpha   90.00
_cell.angle_beta   90.00
_cell.angle_gamma   90.00
#
_symmetry.space_group_name_H-M   'P 1'
#
loop_
_entity.id
_entity.type
_entity.pdbx_description
1 polymer ?
#
loop_
_entity_poly.entity_id
_entity_poly.type
_entity_poly.pdbx_seq_one_letter_code
_entity_poly.pdbx_strand_id
1 'polypeptide(L)'
;MKALHGPVGKLFIVTAPSGAGKTTLVRALVETDPSLRVSVSHTTRPKRSKEEDGVNYHFVEKAQFLDMLHAGDFLESAEVYGHHYGTSQIDWQGAAQVRNLIPEACYIFILPPSLESLTERLEQRAQDDADTIERRMAQARSVIAHVAEADFVIVNDDFDVALEDMRAVVRAQRLTTAHQERNLAEMLTKLTRS
;
A
#
# COMPACT_ATOMS: atom_id res chain seq x y z
N MET A 1 -16.85 9.95 -24.39
CA MET A 1 -16.12 9.87 -23.12
C MET A 1 -16.13 11.26 -22.49
N LYS A 2 -16.83 11.46 -21.34
CA LYS A 2 -16.76 12.70 -20.57
C LYS A 2 -15.40 12.75 -19.89
N ALA A 3 -14.56 13.73 -20.22
CA ALA A 3 -13.33 13.99 -19.48
C ALA A 3 -13.71 14.33 -18.01
N LEU A 4 -13.23 13.53 -17.08
CA LEU A 4 -13.36 13.81 -15.66
C LEU A 4 -12.45 15.02 -15.34
N HIS A 5 -13.04 16.22 -15.31
CA HIS A 5 -12.35 17.47 -15.00
C HIS A 5 -12.31 17.66 -13.47
N GLY A 6 -11.61 16.77 -12.77
CA GLY A 6 -11.28 16.91 -11.37
C GLY A 6 -9.76 16.77 -11.16
N PRO A 7 -9.22 17.22 -10.02
CA PRO A 7 -7.81 17.03 -9.71
C PRO A 7 -7.49 15.52 -9.81
N VAL A 8 -6.54 15.18 -10.66
CA VAL A 8 -6.11 13.79 -10.85
C VAL A 8 -5.34 13.37 -9.59
N GLY A 9 -5.87 12.41 -8.85
CA GLY A 9 -5.20 11.84 -7.68
C GLY A 9 -3.90 11.14 -8.06
N LYS A 10 -2.96 11.06 -7.13
CA LYS A 10 -1.74 10.26 -7.24
C LYS A 10 -1.93 8.94 -6.51
N LEU A 11 -1.63 7.82 -7.17
CA LEU A 11 -1.65 6.51 -6.56
C LEU A 11 -0.32 6.25 -5.84
N PHE A 12 -0.40 5.83 -4.58
CA PHE A 12 0.73 5.36 -3.79
C PHE A 12 0.55 3.87 -3.49
N ILE A 13 1.55 3.09 -3.81
CA ILE A 13 1.65 1.67 -3.48
C ILE A 13 2.60 1.57 -2.28
N VAL A 14 2.15 0.94 -1.19
CA VAL A 14 2.99 0.75 0.00
C VAL A 14 3.08 -0.73 0.32
N THR A 15 4.28 -1.29 0.25
CA THR A 15 4.54 -2.67 0.62
C THR A 15 5.53 -2.77 1.77
N ALA A 16 5.55 -3.90 2.45
CA ALA A 16 6.45 -4.18 3.55
C ALA A 16 6.41 -5.68 3.89
N PRO A 17 7.46 -6.25 4.44
CA PRO A 17 7.39 -7.55 5.08
C PRO A 17 6.46 -7.52 6.31
N SER A 18 5.88 -8.68 6.63
CA SER A 18 5.00 -8.81 7.81
C SER A 18 5.77 -8.39 9.07
N GLY A 19 5.20 -7.50 9.87
CA GLY A 19 5.84 -7.00 11.10
C GLY A 19 6.64 -5.70 10.93
N ALA A 20 6.88 -5.19 9.72
CA ALA A 20 7.62 -3.95 9.50
C ALA A 20 6.87 -2.65 9.87
N GLY A 21 5.58 -2.72 10.26
CA GLY A 21 4.84 -1.55 10.74
C GLY A 21 4.02 -0.82 9.67
N LYS A 22 3.87 -1.36 8.45
CA LYS A 22 3.12 -0.76 7.34
C LYS A 22 1.76 -0.20 7.75
N THR A 23 0.93 -1.01 8.38
CA THR A 23 -0.45 -0.64 8.74
C THR A 23 -0.50 0.55 9.67
N THR A 24 0.40 0.60 10.66
CA THR A 24 0.47 1.69 11.63
C THR A 24 0.93 2.99 10.98
N LEU A 25 1.98 2.93 10.14
CA LEU A 25 2.48 4.10 9.41
C LEU A 25 1.45 4.65 8.40
N VAL A 26 0.83 3.78 7.59
CA VAL A 26 -0.18 4.19 6.61
C VAL A 26 -1.38 4.84 7.32
N ARG A 27 -1.83 4.26 8.44
CA ARG A 27 -2.92 4.82 9.24
C ARG A 27 -2.56 6.22 9.76
N ALA A 28 -1.40 6.38 10.40
CA ALA A 28 -0.95 7.68 10.91
C ALA A 28 -0.79 8.73 9.79
N LEU A 29 -0.29 8.32 8.63
CA LEU A 29 -0.17 9.20 7.46
C LEU A 29 -1.56 9.71 7.02
N VAL A 30 -2.54 8.82 6.88
CA VAL A 30 -3.90 9.18 6.44
C VAL A 30 -4.65 10.00 7.48
N GLU A 31 -4.46 9.72 8.78
CA GLU A 31 -5.03 10.52 9.87
C GLU A 31 -4.53 11.98 9.86
N THR A 32 -3.31 12.21 9.39
CA THR A 32 -2.67 13.54 9.36
C THR A 32 -2.81 14.26 8.02
N ASP A 33 -3.24 13.59 6.96
CA ASP A 33 -3.44 14.17 5.63
C ASP A 33 -4.84 13.84 5.10
N PRO A 34 -5.83 14.72 5.27
CA PRO A 34 -7.22 14.48 4.88
C PRO A 34 -7.42 14.35 3.35
N SER A 35 -6.41 14.65 2.54
CA SER A 35 -6.46 14.44 1.09
C SER A 35 -6.07 13.01 0.66
N LEU A 36 -5.54 12.21 1.57
CA LEU A 36 -5.25 10.80 1.34
C LEU A 36 -6.47 9.92 1.66
N ARG A 37 -6.60 8.84 0.92
CA ARG A 37 -7.59 7.79 1.16
C ARG A 37 -6.90 6.44 1.03
N VAL A 38 -7.25 5.51 1.91
CA VAL A 38 -6.87 4.11 1.75
C VAL A 38 -7.88 3.44 0.82
N SER A 39 -7.39 2.67 -0.15
CA SER A 39 -8.23 1.73 -0.88
C SER A 39 -8.44 0.51 0.02
N VAL A 40 -9.68 0.25 0.42
CA VAL A 40 -10.02 -0.89 1.29
C VAL A 40 -10.16 -2.14 0.43
N SER A 41 -9.31 -3.16 0.69
CA SER A 41 -9.31 -4.43 -0.03
C SER A 41 -10.48 -5.33 0.30
N HIS A 42 -10.76 -6.22 -0.63
CA HIS A 42 -11.60 -7.38 -0.38
C HIS A 42 -10.75 -8.59 0.01
N THR A 43 -11.25 -9.41 0.90
CA THR A 43 -10.61 -10.68 1.26
C THR A 43 -11.64 -11.77 1.60
N THR A 44 -11.28 -13.00 1.27
CA THR A 44 -12.06 -14.18 1.67
C THR A 44 -11.59 -14.76 3.01
N ARG A 45 -10.57 -14.15 3.63
CA ARG A 45 -10.12 -14.53 4.97
C ARG A 45 -11.18 -14.16 6.02
N PRO A 46 -11.43 -15.01 7.00
CA PRO A 46 -12.30 -14.66 8.12
C PRO A 46 -11.79 -13.41 8.87
N LYS A 47 -12.73 -12.56 9.28
CA LYS A 47 -12.48 -11.38 10.07
C LYS A 47 -11.90 -11.74 11.44
N ARG A 48 -10.82 -11.08 11.86
CA ARG A 48 -10.28 -11.19 13.21
C ARG A 48 -11.06 -10.33 14.20
N SER A 49 -10.96 -10.64 15.50
CA SER A 49 -11.74 -9.96 16.55
C SER A 49 -11.57 -8.45 16.64
N LYS A 50 -10.41 -7.93 16.23
CA LYS A 50 -10.08 -6.49 16.28
C LYS A 50 -10.24 -5.78 14.92
N GLU A 51 -10.71 -6.48 13.90
CA GLU A 51 -10.91 -5.93 12.56
C GLU A 51 -12.37 -5.52 12.37
N GLU A 52 -12.59 -4.52 11.51
CA GLU A 52 -13.90 -3.99 11.16
C GLU A 52 -14.08 -4.07 9.65
N ASP A 53 -15.27 -4.58 9.22
CA ASP A 53 -15.64 -4.67 7.82
C ASP A 53 -15.80 -3.28 7.21
N GLY A 54 -15.32 -3.12 5.96
CA GLY A 54 -15.30 -1.81 5.28
C GLY A 54 -14.22 -0.84 5.76
N VAL A 55 -13.50 -1.17 6.85
CA VAL A 55 -12.41 -0.35 7.40
C VAL A 55 -11.06 -1.01 7.18
N ASN A 56 -10.91 -2.25 7.65
CA ASN A 56 -9.65 -3.00 7.48
C ASN A 56 -9.66 -3.76 6.16
N TYR A 57 -10.78 -4.38 5.84
CA TYR A 57 -11.10 -5.12 4.62
C TYR A 57 -12.61 -5.11 4.37
N HIS A 58 -13.01 -5.37 3.13
CA HIS A 58 -14.33 -5.91 2.84
C HIS A 58 -14.22 -7.44 2.93
N PHE A 59 -14.78 -8.02 3.98
CA PHE A 59 -14.76 -9.47 4.19
C PHE A 59 -15.92 -10.09 3.41
N VAL A 60 -15.57 -10.85 2.37
CA VAL A 60 -16.55 -11.43 1.42
C VAL A 60 -16.40 -12.95 1.34
N GLU A 61 -17.48 -13.62 0.96
CA GLU A 61 -17.44 -15.03 0.66
C GLU A 61 -16.65 -15.32 -0.63
N LYS A 62 -16.04 -16.51 -0.72
CA LYS A 62 -15.20 -16.89 -1.86
C LYS A 62 -15.97 -16.80 -3.20
N ALA A 63 -17.24 -17.20 -3.23
CA ALA A 63 -18.06 -17.11 -4.44
C ALA A 63 -18.20 -15.65 -4.90
N GLN A 64 -18.57 -14.75 -3.99
CA GLN A 64 -18.69 -13.33 -4.26
C GLN A 64 -17.37 -12.72 -4.76
N PHE A 65 -16.25 -13.10 -4.14
CA PHE A 65 -14.92 -12.62 -4.58
C PHE A 65 -14.62 -13.05 -6.02
N LEU A 66 -14.92 -14.30 -6.37
CA LEU A 66 -14.69 -14.83 -7.72
C LEU A 66 -15.59 -14.15 -8.75
N ASP A 67 -16.84 -13.85 -8.40
CA ASP A 67 -17.73 -13.09 -9.28
C ASP A 67 -17.17 -11.67 -9.57
N MET A 68 -16.70 -10.97 -8.53
CA MET A 68 -16.04 -9.67 -8.67
C MET A 68 -14.76 -9.75 -9.51
N LEU A 69 -13.97 -10.81 -9.33
CA LEU A 69 -12.75 -11.05 -10.11
C LEU A 69 -13.08 -11.24 -11.60
N HIS A 70 -14.09 -12.04 -11.92
CA HIS A 70 -14.54 -12.25 -13.31
C HIS A 70 -15.13 -10.97 -13.91
N ALA A 71 -15.77 -10.12 -13.10
CA ALA A 71 -16.28 -8.82 -13.53
C ALA A 71 -15.17 -7.79 -13.80
N GLY A 72 -13.93 -8.05 -13.38
CA GLY A 72 -12.80 -7.12 -13.52
C GLY A 72 -12.82 -5.97 -12.50
N ASP A 73 -13.47 -6.17 -11.36
CA ASP A 73 -13.62 -5.13 -10.32
C ASP A 73 -12.33 -4.87 -9.55
N PHE A 74 -11.31 -5.73 -9.71
CA PHE A 74 -10.04 -5.59 -9.02
C PHE A 74 -8.94 -5.07 -9.94
N LEU A 75 -8.13 -4.12 -9.45
CA LEU A 75 -6.90 -3.69 -10.12
C LEU A 75 -5.87 -4.81 -10.10
N GLU A 76 -5.87 -5.59 -9.03
CA GLU A 76 -5.05 -6.78 -8.87
C GLU A 76 -5.74 -7.76 -7.92
N SER A 77 -5.36 -9.03 -7.99
CA SER A 77 -5.78 -10.03 -7.01
C SER A 77 -4.68 -11.06 -6.81
N ALA A 78 -4.58 -11.57 -5.59
CA ALA A 78 -3.64 -12.61 -5.23
C ALA A 78 -4.27 -13.62 -4.27
N GLU A 79 -3.81 -14.86 -4.33
CA GLU A 79 -4.11 -15.86 -3.31
C GLU A 79 -2.93 -15.97 -2.35
N VAL A 80 -3.20 -15.75 -1.05
CA VAL A 80 -2.21 -15.80 0.01
C VAL A 80 -2.74 -16.68 1.13
N TYR A 81 -2.03 -17.75 1.46
CA TYR A 81 -2.43 -18.73 2.48
C TYR A 81 -3.84 -19.32 2.29
N GLY A 82 -4.23 -19.60 1.03
CA GLY A 82 -5.56 -20.17 0.70
C GLY A 82 -6.71 -19.17 0.78
N HIS A 83 -6.43 -17.88 1.00
CA HIS A 83 -7.40 -16.81 0.97
C HIS A 83 -7.12 -15.84 -0.18
N HIS A 84 -8.18 -15.36 -0.81
CA HIS A 84 -8.06 -14.37 -1.88
C HIS A 84 -8.05 -12.96 -1.30
N TYR A 85 -7.27 -12.10 -1.95
CA TYR A 85 -7.20 -10.66 -1.66
C TYR A 85 -7.29 -9.90 -2.98
N GLY A 86 -8.06 -8.83 -3.03
CA GLY A 86 -8.25 -7.99 -4.22
C GLY A 86 -8.19 -6.51 -3.89
N THR A 87 -7.47 -5.75 -4.70
CA THR A 87 -7.33 -4.30 -4.83
C THR A 87 -6.52 -3.51 -3.83
N SER A 88 -6.26 -3.87 -2.59
CA SER A 88 -5.59 -2.93 -1.70
C SER A 88 -4.50 -3.46 -0.79
N GLN A 89 -4.32 -4.77 -0.67
CA GLN A 89 -3.05 -5.26 -0.14
C GLN A 89 -2.18 -5.71 -1.31
N ILE A 90 -1.51 -4.74 -1.87
CA ILE A 90 -0.54 -4.96 -2.91
C ILE A 90 0.70 -5.49 -2.20
N ASP A 91 1.04 -6.76 -2.44
CA ASP A 91 2.37 -7.26 -2.22
C ASP A 91 3.29 -6.83 -3.39
N TRP A 92 4.54 -7.25 -3.41
CA TRP A 92 5.45 -6.89 -4.49
C TRP A 92 4.97 -7.38 -5.87
N GLN A 93 4.26 -8.51 -5.96
CA GLN A 93 3.69 -9.02 -7.23
C GLN A 93 2.56 -8.12 -7.72
N GLY A 94 1.67 -7.73 -6.82
CA GLY A 94 0.60 -6.79 -7.13
C GLY A 94 1.12 -5.39 -7.44
N ALA A 95 2.21 -4.94 -6.81
CA ALA A 95 2.85 -3.67 -7.14
C ALA A 95 3.30 -3.63 -8.61
N ALA A 96 3.90 -4.69 -9.12
CA ALA A 96 4.30 -4.81 -10.52
C ALA A 96 3.08 -4.77 -11.46
N GLN A 97 1.99 -5.47 -11.13
CA GLN A 97 0.76 -5.45 -11.93
C GLN A 97 0.15 -4.04 -12.00
N VAL A 98 0.02 -3.37 -10.86
CA VAL A 98 -0.54 -2.00 -10.81
C VAL A 98 0.35 -1.02 -11.56
N ARG A 99 1.67 -1.12 -11.48
CA ARG A 99 2.58 -0.25 -12.25
C ARG A 99 2.49 -0.47 -13.75
N ASN A 100 2.17 -1.68 -14.21
CA ASN A 100 1.88 -1.93 -15.62
C ASN A 100 0.61 -1.22 -16.09
N LEU A 101 -0.41 -1.09 -15.23
CA LEU A 101 -1.67 -0.40 -15.52
C LEU A 101 -1.57 1.11 -15.30
N ILE A 102 -0.82 1.54 -14.28
CA ILE A 102 -0.65 2.92 -13.85
C ILE A 102 0.85 3.21 -13.65
N PRO A 103 1.60 3.45 -14.74
CA PRO A 103 3.06 3.62 -14.69
C PRO A 103 3.54 4.76 -13.78
N GLU A 104 2.70 5.78 -13.58
CA GLU A 104 2.99 6.89 -12.67
C GLU A 104 2.72 6.60 -11.20
N ALA A 105 2.25 5.41 -10.81
CA ALA A 105 2.08 5.05 -9.41
C ALA A 105 3.41 5.11 -8.67
N CYS A 106 3.40 5.73 -7.49
CA CYS A 106 4.57 5.83 -6.63
C CYS A 106 4.66 4.62 -5.72
N TYR A 107 5.73 3.86 -5.81
CA TYR A 107 5.94 2.65 -5.02
C TYR A 107 6.89 2.90 -3.85
N ILE A 108 6.39 2.71 -2.63
CA ILE A 108 7.12 2.88 -1.37
C ILE A 108 7.29 1.52 -0.71
N PHE A 109 8.50 1.17 -0.34
CA PHE A 109 8.82 -0.04 0.41
C PHE A 109 9.25 0.31 1.83
N ILE A 110 8.56 -0.28 2.83
CA ILE A 110 8.92 -0.10 4.24
C ILE A 110 9.75 -1.29 4.69
N LEU A 111 10.94 -1.03 5.24
CA LEU A 111 11.84 -2.01 5.82
C LEU A 111 11.82 -1.94 7.35
N PRO A 112 12.00 -3.07 8.06
CA PRO A 112 12.45 -3.04 9.45
C PRO A 112 13.93 -2.62 9.51
N PRO A 113 14.44 -2.16 10.66
CA PRO A 113 15.85 -1.81 10.81
C PRO A 113 16.78 -3.02 10.72
N SER A 114 16.32 -4.19 11.14
CA SER A 114 17.05 -5.45 11.03
C SER A 114 16.10 -6.65 11.03
N LEU A 115 16.63 -7.84 10.71
CA LEU A 115 15.87 -9.09 10.80
C LEU A 115 15.62 -9.50 12.25
N GLU A 116 16.54 -9.17 13.16
CA GLU A 116 16.42 -9.40 14.59
C GLU A 116 15.24 -8.59 15.16
N SER A 117 15.19 -7.31 14.87
CA SER A 117 14.06 -6.45 15.23
C SER A 117 12.73 -6.94 14.67
N LEU A 118 12.74 -7.48 13.43
CA LEU A 118 11.54 -8.07 12.84
C LEU A 118 11.09 -9.32 13.59
N THR A 119 12.02 -10.20 13.98
CA THR A 119 11.73 -11.39 14.76
C THR A 119 11.10 -11.02 16.10
N GLU A 120 11.71 -10.09 16.85
CA GLU A 120 11.18 -9.59 18.12
C GLU A 120 9.75 -9.03 17.97
N ARG A 121 9.49 -8.26 16.92
CA ARG A 121 8.15 -7.71 16.64
C ARG A 121 7.11 -8.79 16.30
N LEU A 122 7.53 -9.89 15.67
CA LEU A 122 6.63 -11.02 15.38
C LEU A 122 6.35 -11.84 16.65
N GLU A 123 7.35 -12.07 17.50
CA GLU A 123 7.22 -12.77 18.78
C GLU A 123 6.32 -12.01 19.77
N GLN A 124 6.48 -10.70 19.90
CA GLN A 124 5.69 -9.85 20.79
C GLN A 124 4.19 -9.83 20.46
N ARG A 125 3.79 -10.18 19.26
CA ARG A 125 2.37 -10.33 18.88
C ARG A 125 1.70 -11.55 19.52
N ALA A 126 2.46 -12.42 20.21
CA ALA A 126 2.05 -13.48 21.14
C ALA A 126 0.93 -14.44 20.65
N GLN A 127 0.83 -14.71 19.36
CA GLN A 127 -0.18 -15.61 18.79
C GLN A 127 0.40 -16.70 17.90
N ASP A 128 1.74 -16.70 17.68
CA ASP A 128 2.38 -17.59 16.73
C ASP A 128 3.34 -18.55 17.46
N ASP A 129 3.32 -19.81 17.07
CA ASP A 129 4.32 -20.79 17.45
C ASP A 129 5.64 -20.57 16.68
N ALA A 130 6.71 -21.25 17.11
CA ALA A 130 8.04 -21.11 16.52
C ALA A 130 8.04 -21.42 15.00
N ASP A 131 7.30 -22.44 14.58
CA ASP A 131 7.21 -22.83 13.17
C ASP A 131 6.53 -21.76 12.31
N THR A 132 5.56 -21.06 12.91
CA THR A 132 4.87 -19.95 12.24
C THR A 132 5.78 -18.73 12.12
N ILE A 133 6.59 -18.44 13.15
CA ILE A 133 7.58 -17.36 13.12
C ILE A 133 8.65 -17.64 12.04
N GLU A 134 9.18 -18.85 11.97
CA GLU A 134 10.17 -19.23 10.97
C GLU A 134 9.62 -19.07 9.54
N ARG A 135 8.40 -19.54 9.29
CA ARG A 135 7.74 -19.36 7.98
C ARG A 135 7.55 -17.89 7.62
N ARG A 136 7.17 -17.05 8.60
CA ARG A 136 7.03 -15.60 8.39
C ARG A 136 8.35 -14.92 8.12
N MET A 137 9.42 -15.35 8.78
CA MET A 137 10.76 -14.83 8.53
C MET A 137 11.29 -15.22 7.14
N ALA A 138 11.06 -16.46 6.72
CA ALA A 138 11.40 -16.90 5.36
C ALA A 138 10.65 -16.05 4.32
N GLN A 139 9.36 -15.82 4.51
CA GLN A 139 8.55 -14.97 3.66
C GLN A 139 9.02 -13.50 3.68
N ALA A 140 9.39 -12.97 4.85
CA ALA A 140 9.91 -11.61 4.97
C ALA A 140 11.17 -11.41 4.14
N ARG A 141 12.10 -12.37 4.16
CA ARG A 141 13.32 -12.36 3.34
C ARG A 141 12.99 -12.36 1.84
N SER A 142 12.02 -13.19 1.43
CA SER A 142 11.54 -13.21 0.04
C SER A 142 10.96 -11.86 -0.38
N VAL A 143 10.14 -11.24 0.47
CA VAL A 143 9.56 -9.91 0.18
C VAL A 143 10.65 -8.85 0.11
N ILE A 144 11.63 -8.84 1.03
CA ILE A 144 12.73 -7.87 1.07
C ILE A 144 13.61 -7.96 -0.19
N ALA A 145 13.74 -9.14 -0.79
CA ALA A 145 14.52 -9.31 -2.03
C ALA A 145 14.00 -8.43 -3.20
N HIS A 146 12.74 -7.99 -3.15
CA HIS A 146 12.11 -7.12 -4.15
C HIS A 146 12.19 -5.62 -3.84
N VAL A 147 12.95 -5.21 -2.82
CA VAL A 147 13.10 -3.80 -2.42
C VAL A 147 13.59 -2.90 -3.56
N ALA A 148 14.43 -3.44 -4.45
CA ALA A 148 14.99 -2.69 -5.59
C ALA A 148 13.93 -2.29 -6.65
N GLU A 149 12.72 -2.86 -6.58
CA GLU A 149 11.62 -2.51 -7.48
C GLU A 149 10.88 -1.24 -7.04
N ALA A 150 11.09 -0.78 -5.80
CA ALA A 150 10.43 0.40 -5.25
C ALA A 150 11.11 1.69 -5.71
N ASP A 151 10.31 2.77 -5.79
CA ASP A 151 10.83 4.12 -6.05
C ASP A 151 11.43 4.75 -4.78
N PHE A 152 10.91 4.37 -3.61
CA PHE A 152 11.36 4.86 -2.29
C PHE A 152 11.44 3.73 -1.28
N VAL A 153 12.46 3.77 -0.45
CA VAL A 153 12.66 2.83 0.66
C VAL A 153 12.69 3.61 1.96
N ILE A 154 11.85 3.21 2.92
CA ILE A 154 11.75 3.83 4.24
C ILE A 154 12.08 2.78 5.29
N VAL A 155 13.04 3.07 6.16
CA VAL A 155 13.40 2.20 7.29
C VAL A 155 12.58 2.59 8.51
N ASN A 156 11.74 1.70 9.00
CA ASN A 156 10.93 1.91 10.19
C ASN A 156 11.68 1.43 11.45
N ASP A 157 12.73 2.16 11.78
CA ASP A 157 13.46 2.04 13.05
C ASP A 157 12.79 2.92 14.11
N ASP A 158 12.78 4.21 13.89
CA ASP A 158 11.99 5.19 14.64
C ASP A 158 10.69 5.48 13.88
N PHE A 159 9.55 5.38 14.58
CA PHE A 159 8.24 5.55 13.96
C PHE A 159 8.00 6.97 13.44
N ASP A 160 8.40 7.99 14.20
CA ASP A 160 8.14 9.38 13.85
C ASP A 160 9.00 9.80 12.67
N VAL A 161 10.25 9.35 12.61
CA VAL A 161 11.15 9.57 11.47
C VAL A 161 10.59 8.88 10.22
N ALA A 162 10.18 7.62 10.31
CA ALA A 162 9.61 6.90 9.18
C ALA A 162 8.29 7.54 8.68
N LEU A 163 7.48 8.09 9.59
CA LEU A 163 6.26 8.82 9.22
C LEU A 163 6.59 10.14 8.50
N GLU A 164 7.60 10.88 8.96
CA GLU A 164 8.07 12.10 8.28
C GLU A 164 8.63 11.79 6.89
N ASP A 165 9.38 10.72 6.73
CA ASP A 165 9.86 10.26 5.42
C ASP A 165 8.69 9.93 4.48
N MET A 166 7.65 9.24 4.97
CA MET A 166 6.45 9.00 4.17
C MET A 166 5.75 10.29 3.75
N ARG A 167 5.63 11.27 4.66
CA ARG A 167 5.06 12.60 4.36
C ARG A 167 5.91 13.33 3.31
N ALA A 168 7.24 13.27 3.42
CA ALA A 168 8.15 13.89 2.47
C ALA A 168 7.97 13.29 1.07
N VAL A 169 7.88 11.97 0.94
CA VAL A 169 7.63 11.29 -0.33
C VAL A 169 6.29 11.73 -0.92
N VAL A 170 5.20 11.70 -0.14
CA VAL A 170 3.87 12.12 -0.60
C VAL A 170 3.89 13.56 -1.07
N ARG A 171 4.52 14.45 -0.31
CA ARG A 171 4.66 15.87 -0.66
C ARG A 171 5.47 16.05 -1.95
N ALA A 172 6.62 15.39 -2.08
CA ALA A 172 7.45 15.47 -3.27
C ALA A 172 6.70 15.01 -4.52
N GLN A 173 5.98 13.89 -4.43
CA GLN A 173 5.20 13.35 -5.54
C GLN A 173 4.06 14.27 -6.01
N ARG A 174 3.47 15.04 -5.10
CA ARG A 174 2.47 16.06 -5.43
C ARG A 174 3.05 17.29 -6.13
N LEU A 175 4.36 17.54 -5.98
CA LEU A 175 5.05 18.70 -6.53
C LEU A 175 5.77 18.41 -7.84
N THR A 176 5.70 17.18 -8.36
CA THR A 176 6.27 16.87 -9.68
C THR A 176 5.62 17.72 -10.77
N THR A 177 6.39 18.14 -11.77
CA THR A 177 5.91 18.96 -12.90
C THR A 177 4.68 18.30 -13.54
N ALA A 178 4.76 17.01 -13.85
CA ALA A 178 3.66 16.27 -14.49
C ALA A 178 2.36 16.27 -13.67
N HIS A 179 2.45 16.29 -12.32
CA HIS A 179 1.27 16.40 -11.46
C HIS A 179 0.76 17.84 -11.39
N GLN A 180 1.67 18.81 -11.25
CA GLN A 180 1.33 20.23 -11.13
C GLN A 180 0.80 20.83 -12.43
N GLU A 181 1.31 20.45 -13.60
CA GLU A 181 0.75 20.88 -14.90
C GLU A 181 -0.73 20.55 -15.02
N ARG A 182 -1.15 19.37 -14.57
CA ARG A 182 -2.56 18.97 -14.57
C ARG A 182 -3.41 19.79 -13.58
N ASN A 183 -2.89 20.02 -12.39
CA ASN A 183 -3.61 20.71 -11.32
C ASN A 183 -3.62 22.24 -11.50
N LEU A 184 -2.60 22.81 -12.13
CA LEU A 184 -2.42 24.25 -12.32
C LEU A 184 -2.67 24.70 -13.76
N ALA A 185 -3.25 23.86 -14.62
CA ALA A 185 -3.42 24.12 -16.04
C ALA A 185 -4.09 25.48 -16.35
N GLU A 186 -5.12 25.83 -15.58
CA GLU A 186 -5.82 27.13 -15.74
C GLU A 186 -4.92 28.32 -15.35
N MET A 187 -4.18 28.20 -14.24
CA MET A 187 -3.25 29.22 -13.78
C MET A 187 -2.11 29.41 -14.79
N LEU A 188 -1.50 28.30 -15.25
CA LEU A 188 -0.43 28.32 -16.24
C LEU A 188 -0.90 28.95 -17.56
N THR A 189 -2.12 28.63 -17.99
CA THR A 189 -2.72 29.25 -19.18
C THR A 189 -2.86 30.77 -19.02
N LYS A 190 -3.27 31.24 -17.85
CA LYS A 190 -3.39 32.71 -17.56
C LYS A 190 -2.03 33.40 -17.53
N LEU A 191 -1.01 32.74 -16.97
CA LEU A 191 0.34 33.30 -16.86
C LEU A 191 1.10 33.33 -18.19
N THR A 192 0.75 32.47 -19.15
CA THR A 192 1.42 32.36 -20.46
C THR A 192 0.69 33.08 -21.59
N ARG A 193 -0.54 33.57 -21.37
CA ARG A 193 -1.24 34.42 -22.33
C ARG A 193 -0.67 35.85 -22.25
N SER A 194 -0.07 36.29 -23.35
CA SER A 194 0.31 37.69 -23.61
C SER A 194 -0.91 38.56 -23.80
#